data_a47896eb72da6ee26a00cfe3fda2f1ac
#
_entry.id   a47896eb72da6ee26a00cfe3fda2f1ac
#
_cell.length_a   1.000
_cell.length_b   1.000
_cell.length_c   1.000
_cell.angle_alpha   90.00
_cell.angle_beta   90.00
_cell.angle_gamma   90.00
#
_symmetry.space_group_name_H-M   'P 1'
#
loop_
_entity.id
_entity.type
_entity.pdbx_description
1 polymer ?
#
loop_
_entity_poly.entity_id
_entity_poly.type
_entity_poly.pdbx_seq_one_letter_code
_entity_poly.pdbx_strand_id
1 'polypeptide(L)'
;MVGIGFRTADKIAMSMGFDKLSTERVDEGLLYTLMDAETKGHLCMEKRDFIRQSLKILDTDGLTEEMGAARASWLLHDGRLASYNGRVYRAATAQAEKKVSDRIRVLLQSGKTRLGASLIPELDILETRLHLTLNAEQKNAVITALSNPISVITGGPGTGKTLTQKMILELYRQNHPHGRIVCCAPTGRAARRME
;
A
#
# COMPACT_ATOMS: atom_id res chain seq x y z
N MET A 1 4.43 20.84 8.59
CA MET A 1 3.28 21.49 9.28
C MET A 1 2.23 20.41 9.50
N VAL A 2 1.90 20.11 10.75
CA VAL A 2 0.71 19.33 11.08
C VAL A 2 -0.45 20.28 10.77
N GLY A 3 -1.01 20.16 9.57
CA GLY A 3 -1.81 21.17 8.96
C GLY A 3 -3.29 20.95 9.18
N ILE A 4 -3.99 22.02 9.09
CA ILE A 4 -5.43 22.10 8.89
C ILE A 4 -5.77 21.29 7.63
N GLY A 5 -6.64 20.27 7.73
CA GLY A 5 -7.08 19.50 6.57
C GLY A 5 -7.91 20.35 5.59
N PHE A 6 -7.97 19.90 4.33
CA PHE A 6 -8.69 20.62 3.24
C PHE A 6 -10.06 21.12 3.66
N ARG A 7 -10.91 20.28 4.26
CA ARG A 7 -12.28 20.67 4.66
C ARG A 7 -12.32 21.86 5.63
N THR A 8 -11.35 21.98 6.53
CA THR A 8 -11.27 23.09 7.47
C THR A 8 -10.72 24.32 6.79
N ALA A 9 -9.68 24.18 5.97
CA ALA A 9 -9.13 25.28 5.17
C ALA A 9 -10.16 25.85 4.20
N ASP A 10 -10.93 24.98 3.53
CA ASP A 10 -11.99 25.37 2.61
C ASP A 10 -13.10 26.18 3.31
N LYS A 11 -13.55 25.72 4.49
CA LYS A 11 -14.52 26.47 5.29
C LYS A 11 -14.02 27.86 5.67
N ILE A 12 -12.76 27.99 6.06
CA ILE A 12 -12.15 29.29 6.38
C ILE A 12 -12.11 30.17 5.13
N ALA A 13 -11.65 29.65 4.00
CA ALA A 13 -11.60 30.40 2.75
C ALA A 13 -13.01 30.91 2.34
N MET A 14 -14.03 30.04 2.45
CA MET A 14 -15.42 30.44 2.17
C MET A 14 -15.92 31.53 3.12
N SER A 15 -15.56 31.47 4.41
CA SER A 15 -15.93 32.52 5.38
C SER A 15 -15.23 33.84 5.13
N MET A 16 -14.08 33.83 4.45
CA MET A 16 -13.32 35.02 4.04
C MET A 16 -13.76 35.59 2.68
N GLY A 17 -14.79 35.00 2.04
CA GLY A 17 -15.34 35.49 0.77
C GLY A 17 -14.53 35.09 -0.46
N PHE A 18 -13.71 34.05 -0.39
CA PHE A 18 -13.03 33.51 -1.58
C PHE A 18 -14.06 32.98 -2.59
N ASP A 19 -13.74 33.10 -3.89
CA ASP A 19 -14.60 32.61 -4.95
C ASP A 19 -14.75 31.08 -4.87
N LYS A 20 -16.01 30.64 -4.78
CA LYS A 20 -16.39 29.21 -4.70
C LYS A 20 -15.99 28.41 -5.95
N LEU A 21 -15.88 29.07 -7.10
CA LEU A 21 -15.51 28.47 -8.38
C LEU A 21 -14.05 28.73 -8.76
N SER A 22 -13.24 29.28 -7.85
CA SER A 22 -11.82 29.51 -8.14
C SER A 22 -11.12 28.22 -8.56
N THR A 23 -10.23 28.33 -9.54
CA THR A 23 -9.48 27.19 -10.08
C THR A 23 -8.65 26.50 -9.02
N GLU A 24 -8.05 27.26 -8.12
CA GLU A 24 -7.24 26.79 -7.00
C GLU A 24 -8.05 25.91 -6.04
N ARG A 25 -9.27 26.36 -5.70
CA ARG A 25 -10.17 25.61 -4.84
C ARG A 25 -10.60 24.29 -5.48
N VAL A 26 -10.97 24.33 -6.76
CA VAL A 26 -11.39 23.14 -7.51
C VAL A 26 -10.24 22.15 -7.61
N ASP A 27 -9.03 22.61 -7.91
CA ASP A 27 -7.83 21.79 -8.01
C ASP A 27 -7.51 21.08 -6.67
N GLU A 28 -7.51 21.84 -5.57
CA GLU A 28 -7.25 21.26 -4.25
C GLU A 28 -8.36 20.31 -3.81
N GLY A 29 -9.62 20.56 -4.19
CA GLY A 29 -10.73 19.65 -3.96
C GLY A 29 -10.58 18.32 -4.73
N LEU A 30 -10.15 18.39 -5.98
CA LEU A 30 -9.81 17.20 -6.80
C LEU A 30 -8.69 16.40 -6.15
N LEU A 31 -7.60 17.02 -5.77
CA LEU A 31 -6.46 16.34 -5.11
C LEU A 31 -6.85 15.76 -3.76
N TYR A 32 -7.65 16.50 -2.98
CA TYR A 32 -8.14 16.02 -1.69
C TYR A 32 -9.03 14.78 -1.84
N THR A 33 -9.84 14.70 -2.90
CA THR A 33 -10.70 13.52 -3.15
C THR A 33 -9.86 12.24 -3.25
N LEU A 34 -8.75 12.27 -3.97
CA LEU A 34 -7.84 11.14 -4.06
C LEU A 34 -7.10 10.88 -2.73
N MET A 35 -6.71 11.93 -2.03
CA MET A 35 -6.07 11.79 -0.72
C MET A 35 -7.02 11.14 0.31
N ASP A 36 -8.30 11.52 0.31
CA ASP A 36 -9.34 10.89 1.14
C ASP A 36 -9.55 9.41 0.77
N ALA A 37 -9.53 9.08 -0.53
CA ALA A 37 -9.56 7.70 -0.99
C ALA A 37 -8.33 6.89 -0.53
N GLU A 38 -7.14 7.48 -0.56
CA GLU A 38 -5.91 6.86 -0.07
C GLU A 38 -5.98 6.53 1.44
N THR A 39 -6.61 7.37 2.25
CA THR A 39 -6.83 7.07 3.68
C THR A 39 -7.73 5.86 3.91
N LYS A 40 -8.55 5.51 2.92
CA LYS A 40 -9.45 4.34 2.91
C LYS A 40 -8.82 3.12 2.23
N GLY A 41 -7.56 3.21 1.81
CA GLY A 41 -6.80 2.14 1.17
C GLY A 41 -6.94 2.06 -0.35
N HIS A 42 -7.51 3.07 -1.00
CA HIS A 42 -7.67 3.15 -2.45
C HIS A 42 -6.60 4.06 -3.07
N LEU A 43 -5.70 3.51 -3.88
CA LEU A 43 -4.63 4.28 -4.52
C LEU A 43 -5.09 5.11 -5.72
N CYS A 44 -6.23 4.77 -6.30
CA CYS A 44 -6.80 5.40 -7.50
C CYS A 44 -8.33 5.33 -7.48
N MET A 45 -8.93 6.08 -8.38
CA MET A 45 -10.38 6.07 -8.63
C MET A 45 -10.66 5.97 -10.14
N GLU A 46 -11.80 5.38 -10.52
CA GLU A 46 -12.33 5.48 -11.87
C GLU A 46 -12.62 6.96 -12.20
N LYS A 47 -12.29 7.38 -13.43
CA LYS A 47 -12.37 8.80 -13.81
C LYS A 47 -13.75 9.44 -13.55
N ARG A 48 -14.85 8.72 -13.82
CA ARG A 48 -16.21 9.21 -13.60
C ARG A 48 -16.52 9.39 -12.11
N ASP A 49 -16.18 8.39 -11.32
CA ASP A 49 -16.42 8.39 -9.87
C ASP A 49 -15.57 9.46 -9.18
N PHE A 50 -14.34 9.64 -9.64
CA PHE A 50 -13.45 10.70 -9.18
C PHE A 50 -14.08 12.09 -9.35
N ILE A 51 -14.55 12.43 -10.56
CA ILE A 51 -15.19 13.72 -10.81
C ILE A 51 -16.43 13.88 -9.93
N ARG A 52 -17.35 12.93 -9.95
CA ARG A 52 -18.58 12.98 -9.15
C ARG A 52 -18.33 13.15 -7.66
N GLN A 53 -17.34 12.44 -7.14
CA GLN A 53 -17.02 12.49 -5.72
C GLN A 53 -16.34 13.80 -5.35
N SER A 54 -15.53 14.38 -6.24
CA SER A 54 -14.93 15.69 -6.06
C SER A 54 -15.98 16.80 -6.01
N LEU A 55 -16.96 16.75 -6.91
CA LEU A 55 -18.07 17.70 -6.91
C LEU A 55 -18.90 17.64 -5.61
N LYS A 56 -19.16 16.42 -5.09
CA LYS A 56 -19.83 16.24 -3.79
C LYS A 56 -19.03 16.80 -2.62
N ILE A 57 -17.70 16.71 -2.68
CA ILE A 57 -16.82 17.25 -1.61
C ILE A 57 -16.78 18.76 -1.67
N LEU A 58 -16.73 19.35 -2.87
CA LEU A 58 -16.71 20.79 -3.08
C LEU A 58 -18.06 21.44 -2.80
N ASP A 59 -19.16 20.70 -3.00
CA ASP A 59 -20.55 21.09 -2.70
C ASP A 59 -20.86 22.55 -3.09
N THR A 60 -20.73 22.85 -4.39
CA THR A 60 -20.79 24.23 -4.88
C THR A 60 -21.78 24.35 -6.05
N ASP A 61 -22.74 25.21 -5.88
CA ASP A 61 -23.66 25.58 -6.97
C ASP A 61 -22.89 26.18 -8.17
N GLY A 62 -23.24 25.72 -9.36
CA GLY A 62 -22.60 26.18 -10.60
C GLY A 62 -21.32 25.40 -10.98
N LEU A 63 -20.80 24.54 -10.13
CA LEU A 63 -19.68 23.66 -10.49
C LEU A 63 -20.20 22.41 -11.22
N THR A 64 -19.93 22.31 -12.53
CA THR A 64 -20.40 21.20 -13.38
C THR A 64 -19.38 20.06 -13.51
N GLU A 65 -19.85 18.89 -13.99
CA GLU A 65 -18.94 17.76 -14.30
C GLU A 65 -17.91 18.15 -15.38
N GLU A 66 -18.31 18.97 -16.38
CA GLU A 66 -17.41 19.45 -17.43
C GLU A 66 -16.30 20.34 -16.85
N MET A 67 -16.63 21.25 -15.94
CA MET A 67 -15.64 22.10 -15.28
C MET A 67 -14.67 21.26 -14.45
N GLY A 68 -15.17 20.33 -13.67
CA GLY A 68 -14.34 19.39 -12.90
C GLY A 68 -13.43 18.55 -13.79
N ALA A 69 -13.96 18.04 -14.92
CA ALA A 69 -13.18 17.25 -15.87
C ALA A 69 -12.11 18.09 -16.60
N ALA A 70 -12.41 19.34 -16.93
CA ALA A 70 -11.45 20.27 -17.52
C ALA A 70 -10.29 20.56 -16.55
N ARG A 71 -10.58 20.82 -15.26
CA ARG A 71 -9.55 21.02 -14.24
C ARG A 71 -8.73 19.75 -13.99
N ALA A 72 -9.37 18.57 -13.94
CA ALA A 72 -8.66 17.30 -13.83
C ALA A 72 -7.73 17.06 -15.03
N SER A 73 -8.14 17.42 -16.25
CA SER A 73 -7.29 17.32 -17.44
C SER A 73 -6.10 18.27 -17.38
N TRP A 74 -6.29 19.47 -16.85
CA TRP A 74 -5.20 20.42 -16.61
C TRP A 74 -4.21 19.87 -15.57
N LEU A 75 -4.69 19.33 -14.44
CA LEU A 75 -3.86 18.70 -13.40
C LEU A 75 -3.08 17.48 -13.90
N LEU A 76 -3.62 16.75 -14.86
CA LEU A 76 -2.90 15.66 -15.55
C LEU A 76 -1.76 16.22 -16.40
N HIS A 77 -1.98 17.31 -17.12
CA HIS A 77 -0.95 17.98 -17.92
C HIS A 77 0.12 18.62 -17.03
N ASP A 78 -0.28 19.24 -15.93
CA ASP A 78 0.62 19.86 -14.93
C ASP A 78 1.44 18.81 -14.12
N GLY A 79 1.10 17.53 -14.22
CA GLY A 79 1.81 16.45 -13.55
C GLY A 79 1.46 16.28 -12.06
N ARG A 80 0.42 16.91 -11.56
CA ARG A 80 -0.11 16.71 -10.19
C ARG A 80 -1.00 15.46 -10.09
N LEU A 81 -1.63 15.08 -11.19
CA LEU A 81 -2.36 13.82 -11.37
C LEU A 81 -1.65 12.92 -12.37
N ALA A 82 -1.96 11.64 -12.30
CA ALA A 82 -1.57 10.64 -13.31
C ALA A 82 -2.79 9.81 -13.69
N SER A 83 -2.83 9.28 -14.92
CA SER A 83 -3.91 8.41 -15.37
C SER A 83 -3.36 7.16 -16.06
N TYR A 84 -3.87 5.99 -15.66
CA TYR A 84 -3.55 4.70 -16.25
C TYR A 84 -4.82 3.86 -16.35
N ASN A 85 -5.09 3.31 -17.52
CA ASN A 85 -6.23 2.42 -17.77
C ASN A 85 -7.58 2.98 -17.28
N GLY A 86 -7.85 4.27 -17.52
CA GLY A 86 -9.11 4.92 -17.12
C GLY A 86 -9.20 5.28 -15.64
N ARG A 87 -8.17 5.01 -14.85
CA ARG A 87 -8.08 5.36 -13.43
C ARG A 87 -7.21 6.57 -13.21
N VAL A 88 -7.58 7.39 -12.24
CA VAL A 88 -6.87 8.62 -11.87
C VAL A 88 -6.20 8.42 -10.52
N TYR A 89 -4.98 8.90 -10.41
CA TYR A 89 -4.09 8.82 -9.25
C TYR A 89 -3.55 10.20 -8.91
N ARG A 90 -3.16 10.42 -7.68
CA ARG A 90 -2.16 11.45 -7.39
C ARG A 90 -0.82 11.03 -7.99
N ALA A 91 -0.11 11.97 -8.60
CA ALA A 91 1.14 11.65 -9.31
C ALA A 91 2.19 10.95 -8.42
N ALA A 92 2.34 11.42 -7.17
CA ALA A 92 3.27 10.82 -6.21
C ALA A 92 2.91 9.34 -5.89
N THR A 93 1.62 9.04 -5.73
CA THR A 93 1.11 7.68 -5.45
C THR A 93 1.32 6.75 -6.65
N ALA A 94 1.02 7.24 -7.86
CA ALA A 94 1.28 6.48 -9.09
C ALA A 94 2.78 6.15 -9.27
N GLN A 95 3.66 7.11 -8.98
CA GLN A 95 5.11 6.88 -9.03
C GLN A 95 5.57 5.87 -7.99
N ALA A 96 5.02 5.93 -6.77
CA ALA A 96 5.34 4.98 -5.71
C ALA A 96 4.91 3.55 -6.11
N GLU A 97 3.67 3.38 -6.59
CA GLU A 97 3.16 2.09 -7.08
C GLU A 97 4.03 1.54 -8.21
N LYS A 98 4.39 2.37 -9.18
CA LYS A 98 5.29 1.97 -10.27
C LYS A 98 6.65 1.51 -9.76
N LYS A 99 7.27 2.27 -8.85
CA LYS A 99 8.57 1.90 -8.26
C LYS A 99 8.49 0.57 -7.51
N VAL A 100 7.42 0.33 -6.74
CA VAL A 100 7.19 -0.95 -6.05
C VAL A 100 7.05 -2.08 -7.07
N SER A 101 6.23 -1.89 -8.11
CA SER A 101 6.05 -2.88 -9.18
C SER A 101 7.37 -3.22 -9.88
N ASP A 102 8.16 -2.22 -10.24
CA ASP A 102 9.45 -2.42 -10.89
C ASP A 102 10.43 -3.18 -9.98
N ARG A 103 10.47 -2.88 -8.68
CA ARG A 103 11.28 -3.61 -7.70
C ARG A 103 10.84 -5.06 -7.53
N ILE A 104 9.53 -5.31 -7.43
CA ILE A 104 8.99 -6.68 -7.36
C ILE A 104 9.38 -7.47 -8.61
N ARG A 105 9.26 -6.86 -9.80
CA ARG A 105 9.65 -7.51 -11.07
C ARG A 105 11.13 -7.92 -11.07
N VAL A 106 12.02 -7.03 -10.62
CA VAL A 106 13.45 -7.34 -10.49
C VAL A 106 13.69 -8.50 -9.52
N LEU A 107 13.01 -8.51 -8.37
CA LEU A 107 13.10 -9.62 -7.41
C LEU A 107 12.62 -10.94 -8.02
N LEU A 108 11.51 -10.96 -8.74
CA LEU A 108 10.98 -12.16 -9.39
C LEU A 108 11.93 -12.70 -10.47
N GLN A 109 12.68 -11.84 -11.13
CA GLN A 109 13.69 -12.24 -12.13
C GLN A 109 14.96 -12.81 -11.51
N SER A 110 15.26 -12.57 -10.24
CA SER A 110 16.46 -13.09 -9.58
C SER A 110 16.47 -14.62 -9.38
N GLY A 111 15.34 -15.27 -9.67
CA GLY A 111 15.21 -16.73 -9.62
C GLY A 111 14.91 -17.26 -8.21
N LYS A 112 14.67 -18.58 -8.15
CA LYS A 112 14.42 -19.26 -6.87
C LYS A 112 15.72 -19.36 -6.07
N THR A 113 15.63 -19.26 -4.75
CA THR A 113 16.74 -19.53 -3.85
C THR A 113 17.00 -21.04 -3.81
N ARG A 114 18.26 -21.46 -3.63
CA ARG A 114 18.65 -22.90 -3.61
C ARG A 114 18.17 -23.66 -2.36
N LEU A 115 17.54 -22.99 -1.40
CA LEU A 115 17.16 -23.57 -0.11
C LEU A 115 15.97 -24.55 -0.15
N GLY A 116 15.14 -24.52 -1.22
CA GLY A 116 13.80 -25.11 -1.21
C GLY A 116 13.68 -26.62 -0.92
N ALA A 117 14.59 -27.47 -1.41
CA ALA A 117 14.43 -28.93 -1.31
C ALA A 117 14.96 -29.54 0.00
N SER A 118 15.90 -28.88 0.67
CA SER A 118 16.51 -29.38 1.94
C SER A 118 15.75 -28.91 3.19
N LEU A 119 14.77 -28.01 3.06
CA LEU A 119 14.12 -27.35 4.19
C LEU A 119 13.12 -28.22 4.96
N ILE A 120 12.56 -29.29 4.35
CA ILE A 120 11.53 -30.10 5.02
C ILE A 120 12.11 -30.83 6.25
N PRO A 121 13.24 -31.55 6.17
CA PRO A 121 13.84 -32.16 7.33
C PRO A 121 14.27 -31.16 8.41
N GLU A 122 14.80 -30.02 8.01
CA GLU A 122 15.20 -28.97 8.94
C GLU A 122 13.97 -28.33 9.65
N LEU A 123 12.85 -28.21 8.95
CA LEU A 123 11.60 -27.73 9.52
C LEU A 123 11.05 -28.71 10.55
N ASP A 124 11.07 -30.02 10.29
CA ASP A 124 10.61 -31.06 11.21
C ASP A 124 11.51 -31.12 12.49
N ILE A 125 12.82 -30.93 12.33
CA ILE A 125 13.75 -30.81 13.46
C ILE A 125 13.44 -29.57 14.30
N LEU A 126 13.15 -28.44 13.63
CA LEU A 126 12.83 -27.18 14.29
C LEU A 126 11.49 -27.27 15.05
N GLU A 127 10.47 -27.91 14.46
CA GLU A 127 9.19 -28.18 15.15
C GLU A 127 9.40 -28.96 16.44
N THR A 128 10.21 -30.03 16.37
CA THR A 128 10.55 -30.86 17.53
C THR A 128 11.28 -30.06 18.60
N ARG A 129 12.28 -29.28 18.22
CA ARG A 129 13.07 -28.44 19.14
C ARG A 129 12.23 -27.36 19.84
N LEU A 130 11.27 -26.78 19.14
CA LEU A 130 10.42 -25.72 19.67
C LEU A 130 9.13 -26.23 20.32
N HIS A 131 8.92 -27.55 20.34
CA HIS A 131 7.67 -28.19 20.80
C HIS A 131 6.41 -27.59 20.12
N LEU A 132 6.50 -27.39 18.82
CA LEU A 132 5.44 -26.79 18.00
C LEU A 132 5.10 -27.75 16.86
N THR A 133 3.87 -27.67 16.37
CA THR A 133 3.43 -28.42 15.19
C THR A 133 2.77 -27.46 14.22
N LEU A 134 3.26 -27.41 13.00
CA LEU A 134 2.69 -26.64 11.90
C LEU A 134 1.70 -27.51 11.12
N ASN A 135 0.61 -26.92 10.68
CA ASN A 135 -0.25 -27.56 9.70
C ASN A 135 0.37 -27.53 8.30
N ALA A 136 -0.21 -28.25 7.35
CA ALA A 136 0.31 -28.37 5.99
C ALA A 136 0.43 -27.02 5.27
N GLU A 137 -0.52 -26.11 5.46
CA GLU A 137 -0.50 -24.78 4.86
C GLU A 137 0.61 -23.90 5.44
N GLN A 138 0.83 -23.96 6.75
CA GLN A 138 1.91 -23.26 7.42
C GLN A 138 3.29 -23.77 6.98
N LYS A 139 3.47 -25.11 6.87
CA LYS A 139 4.70 -25.72 6.33
C LYS A 139 4.97 -25.24 4.91
N ASN A 140 3.95 -25.29 4.07
CA ASN A 140 4.05 -24.80 2.69
C ASN A 140 4.40 -23.29 2.62
N ALA A 141 3.83 -22.47 3.49
CA ALA A 141 4.14 -21.05 3.57
C ALA A 141 5.62 -20.81 3.97
N VAL A 142 6.16 -21.56 4.92
CA VAL A 142 7.58 -21.48 5.32
C VAL A 142 8.49 -21.86 4.14
N ILE A 143 8.23 -22.98 3.49
CA ILE A 143 9.03 -23.46 2.35
C ILE A 143 8.95 -22.46 1.20
N THR A 144 7.75 -21.96 0.88
CA THR A 144 7.54 -20.97 -0.18
C THR A 144 8.30 -19.68 0.10
N ALA A 145 8.26 -19.19 1.34
CA ALA A 145 8.94 -17.95 1.73
C ALA A 145 10.46 -18.05 1.59
N LEU A 146 11.05 -19.22 1.93
CA LEU A 146 12.49 -19.43 1.87
C LEU A 146 13.00 -19.86 0.49
N SER A 147 12.12 -20.36 -0.36
CA SER A 147 12.46 -20.81 -1.72
C SER A 147 12.31 -19.73 -2.80
N ASN A 148 11.66 -18.61 -2.48
CA ASN A 148 11.37 -17.56 -3.46
C ASN A 148 11.91 -16.21 -2.99
N PRO A 149 12.33 -15.35 -3.93
CA PRO A 149 12.87 -14.02 -3.59
C PRO A 149 11.83 -13.07 -3.00
N ILE A 150 10.55 -13.36 -3.22
CA ILE A 150 9.41 -12.64 -2.61
C ILE A 150 8.26 -13.60 -2.40
N SER A 151 7.57 -13.48 -1.28
CA SER A 151 6.36 -14.21 -0.97
C SER A 151 5.39 -13.34 -0.18
N VAL A 152 4.10 -13.65 -0.26
CA VAL A 152 3.04 -12.99 0.50
C VAL A 152 2.29 -14.05 1.29
N ILE A 153 2.26 -13.90 2.62
CA ILE A 153 1.53 -14.79 3.52
C ILE A 153 0.28 -14.06 3.99
N THR A 154 -0.88 -14.57 3.63
CA THR A 154 -2.18 -14.04 4.02
C THR A 154 -2.92 -15.00 4.94
N GLY A 155 -3.92 -14.51 5.64
CA GLY A 155 -4.76 -15.35 6.50
C GLY A 155 -5.55 -14.51 7.50
N GLY A 156 -6.65 -15.05 8.01
CA GLY A 156 -7.49 -14.42 9.01
C GLY A 156 -6.81 -14.26 10.39
N PRO A 157 -7.48 -13.65 11.35
CA PRO A 157 -7.04 -13.63 12.74
C PRO A 157 -6.91 -15.07 13.29
N GLY A 158 -5.87 -15.34 14.08
CA GLY A 158 -5.67 -16.64 14.71
C GLY A 158 -5.13 -17.77 13.82
N THR A 159 -4.85 -17.56 12.55
CA THR A 159 -4.34 -18.59 11.63
C THR A 159 -2.85 -18.93 11.81
N GLY A 160 -2.20 -18.38 12.82
CA GLY A 160 -0.79 -18.70 13.13
C GLY A 160 0.25 -17.98 12.27
N LYS A 161 -0.10 -16.87 11.59
CA LYS A 161 0.86 -16.09 10.76
C LYS A 161 2.13 -15.71 11.52
N THR A 162 2.02 -15.31 12.78
CA THR A 162 3.19 -14.96 13.61
C THR A 162 4.06 -16.18 13.90
N LEU A 163 3.44 -17.34 14.10
CA LEU A 163 4.18 -18.60 14.26
C LEU A 163 4.91 -18.97 12.96
N THR A 164 4.22 -18.92 11.82
CA THR A 164 4.82 -19.17 10.51
C THR A 164 6.01 -18.23 10.26
N GLN A 165 5.86 -16.94 10.58
CA GLN A 165 6.93 -15.95 10.46
C GLN A 165 8.13 -16.29 11.36
N LYS A 166 7.88 -16.69 12.62
CA LYS A 166 8.95 -17.14 13.53
C LYS A 166 9.73 -18.31 12.94
N MET A 167 9.04 -19.32 12.40
CA MET A 167 9.69 -20.47 11.78
C MET A 167 10.54 -20.08 10.56
N ILE A 168 10.05 -19.16 9.72
CA ILE A 168 10.82 -18.62 8.60
C ILE A 168 12.11 -17.96 9.08
N LEU A 169 12.01 -17.09 10.09
CA LEU A 169 13.16 -16.36 10.63
C LEU A 169 14.21 -17.31 11.24
N GLU A 170 13.77 -18.32 12.01
CA GLU A 170 14.65 -19.30 12.63
C GLU A 170 15.38 -20.15 11.58
N LEU A 171 14.67 -20.69 10.58
CA LEU A 171 15.30 -21.45 9.49
C LEU A 171 16.23 -20.58 8.66
N TYR A 172 15.84 -19.33 8.39
CA TYR A 172 16.72 -18.41 7.67
C TYR A 172 18.04 -18.17 8.43
N ARG A 173 17.98 -17.93 9.75
CA ARG A 173 19.16 -17.73 10.60
C ARG A 173 20.08 -18.96 10.62
N GLN A 174 19.50 -20.16 10.68
CA GLN A 174 20.27 -21.40 10.65
C GLN A 174 21.04 -21.57 9.35
N ASN A 175 20.40 -21.28 8.22
CA ASN A 175 20.99 -21.43 6.90
C ASN A 175 21.87 -20.24 6.48
N HIS A 176 21.71 -19.09 7.13
CA HIS A 176 22.46 -17.87 6.86
C HIS A 176 22.94 -17.22 8.16
N PRO A 177 23.97 -17.78 8.85
CA PRO A 177 24.43 -17.27 10.14
C PRO A 177 24.88 -15.81 10.12
N HIS A 178 25.33 -15.33 8.97
CA HIS A 178 25.76 -13.94 8.74
C HIS A 178 24.72 -13.12 7.95
N GLY A 179 23.55 -13.70 7.69
CA GLY A 179 22.47 -13.04 6.94
C GLY A 179 21.82 -11.92 7.74
N ARG A 180 21.61 -10.78 7.11
CA ARG A 180 20.92 -9.66 7.74
C ARG A 180 19.41 -9.83 7.59
N ILE A 181 18.69 -9.77 8.72
CA ILE A 181 17.22 -9.77 8.77
C ILE A 181 16.75 -8.39 9.22
N VAL A 182 15.76 -7.85 8.54
CA VAL A 182 15.08 -6.62 8.93
C VAL A 182 13.58 -6.87 8.99
N CYS A 183 12.99 -6.67 10.16
CA CYS A 183 11.54 -6.76 10.35
C CYS A 183 10.95 -5.35 10.36
N CYS A 184 9.85 -5.15 9.63
CA CYS A 184 9.13 -3.88 9.55
C CYS A 184 7.64 -4.08 9.83
N ALA A 185 7.03 -3.13 10.52
CA ALA A 185 5.60 -3.15 10.80
C ALA A 185 5.00 -1.73 10.72
N PRO A 186 3.72 -1.60 10.37
CA PRO A 186 3.07 -0.29 10.28
C PRO A 186 2.80 0.35 11.65
N THR A 187 2.89 -0.41 12.75
CA THR A 187 2.69 0.10 14.11
C THR A 187 3.78 -0.42 15.05
N GLY A 188 4.18 0.39 16.04
CA GLY A 188 5.17 0.00 17.04
C GLY A 188 4.77 -1.25 17.84
N ARG A 189 3.46 -1.47 18.09
CA ARG A 189 2.96 -2.68 18.76
C ARG A 189 3.20 -3.94 17.93
N ALA A 190 3.05 -3.84 16.60
CA ALA A 190 3.32 -4.96 15.70
C ALA A 190 4.83 -5.20 15.57
N ALA A 191 5.65 -4.16 15.53
CA ALA A 191 7.11 -4.28 15.49
C ALA A 191 7.64 -5.04 16.72
N ARG A 192 7.21 -4.65 17.94
CA ARG A 192 7.63 -5.33 19.19
C ARG A 192 7.23 -6.81 19.28
N ARG A 193 6.26 -7.27 18.51
CA ARG A 193 5.90 -8.70 18.46
C ARG A 193 6.77 -9.52 17.53
N MET A 194 7.63 -8.86 16.75
CA MET A 194 8.55 -9.51 15.81
C MET A 194 9.99 -9.57 16.35
N GLU A 195 10.26 -8.93 17.49
CA GLU A 195 11.52 -9.06 18.23
C GLU A 195 11.55 -10.37 19.02
#